data_32b44e1330861446f96aa2a5f175bcc8
#
_entry.id   32b44e1330861446f96aa2a5f175bcc8
#
_cell.length_a   1.000
_cell.length_b   1.000
_cell.length_c   1.000
_cell.angle_alpha   90.00
_cell.angle_beta   90.00
_cell.angle_gamma   90.00
#
_symmetry.space_group_name_H-M   'P 1'
#
loop_
_entity.id
_entity.type
_entity.pdbx_description
1 polymer ?
#
loop_
_entity_poly.entity_id
_entity_poly.type
_entity_poly.pdbx_seq_one_letter_code
_entity_poly.pdbx_strand_id
1 'polypeptide(L)'
;HRLETAYSRYREDSFLSEINRVAATGGSIKVDSETAGLLDYADACYNASDGLFDITSGILRRAWNFKSNQLPNEQIIQSLLDRVGWHKVHWSAPYLGFPSAGMEIDLGGVVKEYATDRAASICWERGVQNGMVNLGGDIKIIGPHIDESPWKIGIRHPRQPERAPGHGRAAV
;
A
#
# COMPACT_ATOMS: atom_id res chain seq x y z
N HIS A 1 1.22 0.08 -15.57
CA HIS A 1 1.95 -1.15 -15.97
C HIS A 1 3.26 -1.37 -15.19
N ARG A 2 4.26 -0.42 -15.22
CA ARG A 2 5.57 -0.64 -14.59
C ARG A 2 5.46 -0.94 -13.07
N LEU A 3 4.75 -0.11 -12.30
CA LEU A 3 4.58 -0.31 -10.85
C LEU A 3 3.78 -1.58 -10.52
N GLU A 4 2.80 -1.90 -11.35
CA GLU A 4 2.06 -3.16 -11.23
C GLU A 4 2.97 -4.37 -11.44
N THR A 5 3.82 -4.34 -12.46
CA THR A 5 4.81 -5.39 -12.71
C THR A 5 5.81 -5.50 -11.56
N ALA A 6 6.24 -4.38 -10.96
CA ALA A 6 7.19 -4.40 -9.86
C ALA A 6 6.56 -4.86 -8.53
N TYR A 7 5.35 -4.38 -8.19
CA TYR A 7 4.84 -4.46 -6.82
C TYR A 7 3.50 -5.18 -6.65
N SER A 8 2.96 -5.78 -7.73
CA SER A 8 1.73 -6.57 -7.61
C SER A 8 1.99 -7.88 -6.87
N ARG A 9 1.28 -8.09 -5.78
CA ARG A 9 1.29 -9.38 -5.05
C ARG A 9 0.56 -10.52 -5.79
N TYR A 10 -0.18 -10.18 -6.86
CA TYR A 10 -0.93 -11.15 -7.67
C TYR A 10 -0.13 -11.67 -8.86
N ARG A 11 1.05 -11.12 -9.10
CA ARG A 11 1.95 -11.51 -10.19
C ARG A 11 3.13 -12.28 -9.62
N GLU A 12 3.32 -13.51 -10.07
CA GLU A 12 4.44 -14.36 -9.65
C GLU A 12 5.81 -13.84 -10.13
N ASP A 13 5.80 -13.09 -11.23
CA ASP A 13 6.98 -12.48 -11.86
C ASP A 13 7.28 -11.05 -11.36
N SER A 14 6.57 -10.56 -10.35
CA SER A 14 6.83 -9.25 -9.76
C SER A 14 8.08 -9.26 -8.85
N PHE A 15 8.72 -8.10 -8.71
CA PHE A 15 9.83 -7.94 -7.76
C PHE A 15 9.37 -8.14 -6.31
N LEU A 16 8.15 -7.72 -5.96
CA LEU A 16 7.55 -8.01 -4.67
C LEU A 16 7.44 -9.53 -4.42
N SER A 17 7.10 -10.31 -5.44
CA SER A 17 7.07 -11.78 -5.32
C SER A 17 8.45 -12.38 -5.15
N GLU A 18 9.50 -11.77 -5.72
CA GLU A 18 10.89 -12.15 -5.46
C GLU A 18 11.27 -11.86 -4.01
N ILE A 19 10.97 -10.67 -3.49
CA ILE A 19 11.14 -10.31 -2.07
C ILE A 19 10.43 -11.34 -1.18
N ASN A 20 9.19 -11.70 -1.50
CA ASN A 20 8.40 -12.64 -0.71
C ASN A 20 8.92 -14.07 -0.78
N ARG A 21 9.57 -14.49 -1.87
CA ARG A 21 10.28 -15.78 -1.91
C ARG A 21 11.46 -15.81 -0.93
N VAL A 22 12.22 -14.72 -0.83
CA VAL A 22 13.29 -14.59 0.15
C VAL A 22 12.73 -14.56 1.57
N ALA A 23 11.65 -13.81 1.82
CA ALA A 23 10.98 -13.75 3.12
C ALA A 23 10.42 -15.11 3.57
N ALA A 24 9.94 -15.93 2.63
CA ALA A 24 9.42 -17.26 2.90
C ALA A 24 10.49 -18.25 3.40
N THR A 25 11.74 -18.09 2.98
CA THR A 25 12.85 -18.99 3.32
C THR A 25 13.82 -18.40 4.35
N GLY A 26 13.73 -17.12 4.63
CA GLY A 26 14.75 -16.36 5.33
C GLY A 26 15.90 -15.97 4.40
N GLY A 27 16.61 -14.92 4.74
CA GLY A 27 17.74 -14.43 3.94
C GLY A 27 17.68 -12.93 3.70
N SER A 28 18.43 -12.45 2.71
CA SER A 28 18.51 -11.03 2.38
C SER A 28 18.45 -10.81 0.88
N ILE A 29 17.87 -9.68 0.48
CA ILE A 29 17.77 -9.25 -0.91
C ILE A 29 18.20 -7.80 -1.03
N LYS A 30 18.88 -7.48 -2.13
CA LYS A 30 19.20 -6.10 -2.50
C LYS A 30 18.03 -5.53 -3.29
N VAL A 31 17.58 -4.34 -2.90
CA VAL A 31 16.51 -3.62 -3.58
C VAL A 31 17.05 -2.40 -4.34
N ASP A 32 16.32 -1.94 -5.34
CA ASP A 32 16.62 -0.71 -6.05
C ASP A 32 16.23 0.54 -5.22
N SER A 33 16.61 1.72 -5.72
CA SER A 33 16.37 2.98 -5.01
C SER A 33 14.88 3.33 -4.89
N GLU A 34 14.05 2.94 -5.85
CA GLU A 34 12.60 3.18 -5.79
C GLU A 34 11.96 2.31 -4.70
N THR A 35 12.30 1.04 -4.67
CA THR A 35 11.85 0.11 -3.62
C THR A 35 12.38 0.54 -2.25
N ALA A 36 13.64 0.99 -2.17
CA ALA A 36 14.21 1.51 -0.92
C ALA A 36 13.39 2.69 -0.38
N GLY A 37 13.04 3.65 -1.23
CA GLY A 37 12.19 4.78 -0.83
C GLY A 37 10.79 4.35 -0.34
N LEU A 38 10.19 3.32 -0.94
CA LEU A 38 8.91 2.77 -0.49
C LEU A 38 9.04 2.07 0.87
N LEU A 39 10.14 1.37 1.12
CA LEU A 39 10.42 0.71 2.39
C LEU A 39 10.72 1.73 3.50
N ASP A 40 11.47 2.80 3.20
CA ASP A 40 11.72 3.91 4.13
C ASP A 40 10.40 4.60 4.53
N TYR A 41 9.52 4.82 3.55
CA TYR A 41 8.19 5.37 3.83
C TYR A 41 7.33 4.42 4.67
N ALA A 42 7.36 3.12 4.38
CA ALA A 42 6.65 2.12 5.17
C ALA A 42 7.17 2.05 6.61
N ASP A 43 8.49 2.14 6.81
CA ASP A 43 9.12 2.24 8.14
C ASP A 43 8.66 3.47 8.90
N ALA A 44 8.62 4.63 8.24
CA ALA A 44 8.10 5.85 8.85
C ALA A 44 6.63 5.73 9.25
N CYS A 45 5.79 5.11 8.41
CA CYS A 45 4.39 4.85 8.73
C CYS A 45 4.23 3.85 9.89
N TYR A 46 5.06 2.81 9.95
CA TYR A 46 5.09 1.86 11.06
C TYR A 46 5.38 2.59 12.38
N ASN A 47 6.44 3.38 12.40
CA ASN A 47 6.85 4.14 13.60
C ASN A 47 5.80 5.20 14.00
N ALA A 48 5.23 5.93 13.05
CA ALA A 48 4.23 6.96 13.31
C ALA A 48 2.89 6.39 13.81
N SER A 49 2.60 5.13 13.53
CA SER A 49 1.37 4.45 13.93
C SER A 49 1.53 3.53 15.14
N ASP A 50 2.66 3.56 15.84
CA ASP A 50 2.98 2.61 16.91
C ASP A 50 2.82 1.13 16.48
N GLY A 51 3.21 0.83 15.22
CA GLY A 51 3.15 -0.51 14.65
C GLY A 51 1.78 -0.95 14.14
N LEU A 52 0.76 -0.08 14.14
CA LEU A 52 -0.55 -0.41 13.59
C LEU A 52 -0.55 -0.50 12.05
N PHE A 53 0.30 0.28 11.39
CA PHE A 53 0.60 0.11 9.99
C PHE A 53 1.82 -0.78 9.85
N ASP A 54 1.64 -2.00 9.37
CA ASP A 54 2.72 -2.98 9.22
C ASP A 54 2.61 -3.71 7.89
N ILE A 55 3.57 -3.49 7.01
CA ILE A 55 3.60 -4.12 5.68
C ILE A 55 3.85 -5.63 5.74
N THR A 56 4.32 -6.18 6.87
CA THR A 56 4.47 -7.62 7.06
C THR A 56 3.15 -8.32 7.39
N SER A 57 2.09 -7.54 7.65
CA SER A 57 0.73 -8.08 7.86
C SER A 57 0.11 -8.75 6.63
N GLY A 58 0.75 -8.62 5.46
CA GLY A 58 0.31 -9.24 4.21
C GLY A 58 0.04 -10.75 4.32
N ILE A 59 0.79 -11.45 5.16
CA ILE A 59 0.62 -12.89 5.40
C ILE A 59 -0.75 -13.24 5.97
N LEU A 60 -1.41 -12.33 6.70
CA LEU A 60 -2.71 -12.57 7.33
C LEU A 60 -3.81 -12.85 6.31
N ARG A 61 -3.64 -12.43 5.05
CA ARG A 61 -4.56 -12.78 3.95
C ARG A 61 -4.79 -14.29 3.80
N ARG A 62 -3.85 -15.11 4.26
CA ARG A 62 -3.94 -16.58 4.20
C ARG A 62 -5.00 -17.14 5.15
N ALA A 63 -5.37 -16.38 6.19
CA ALA A 63 -6.45 -16.75 7.09
C ALA A 63 -7.84 -16.42 6.52
N TRP A 64 -7.95 -15.44 5.60
CA TRP A 64 -9.22 -14.93 5.11
C TRP A 64 -9.68 -15.61 3.82
N ASN A 65 -10.92 -16.09 3.83
CA ASN A 65 -11.63 -16.48 2.62
C ASN A 65 -12.65 -15.40 2.24
N PHE A 66 -12.21 -14.44 1.41
CA PHE A 66 -13.07 -13.32 0.98
C PHE A 66 -14.27 -13.72 0.12
N LYS A 67 -14.40 -15.01 -0.25
CA LYS A 67 -15.57 -15.54 -0.97
C LYS A 67 -16.63 -16.12 -0.03
N SER A 68 -16.35 -16.20 1.26
CA SER A 68 -17.28 -16.67 2.29
C SER A 68 -17.56 -15.55 3.29
N ASN A 69 -18.72 -15.61 3.97
CA ASN A 69 -19.06 -14.72 5.08
C ASN A 69 -18.57 -15.26 6.42
N GLN A 70 -17.70 -16.26 6.42
CA GLN A 70 -17.16 -16.86 7.64
C GLN A 70 -15.91 -16.11 8.08
N LEU A 71 -15.83 -15.81 9.36
CA LEU A 71 -14.62 -15.30 9.97
C LEU A 71 -13.55 -16.41 10.00
N PRO A 72 -12.27 -16.06 9.87
CA PRO A 72 -11.18 -17.03 9.96
C PRO A 72 -11.08 -17.62 11.35
N ASN A 73 -10.53 -18.84 11.42
CA ASN A 73 -10.23 -19.50 12.67
C ASN A 73 -9.15 -18.73 13.45
N GLU A 74 -9.41 -18.44 14.72
CA GLU A 74 -8.51 -17.68 15.58
C GLU A 74 -7.14 -18.35 15.74
N GLN A 75 -7.08 -19.69 15.81
CA GLN A 75 -5.81 -20.41 15.90
C GLN A 75 -4.95 -20.21 14.65
N ILE A 76 -5.58 -20.15 13.47
CA ILE A 76 -4.88 -19.86 12.22
C ILE A 76 -4.34 -18.43 12.26
N ILE A 77 -5.15 -17.44 12.70
CA ILE A 77 -4.70 -16.05 12.85
C ILE A 77 -3.50 -15.99 13.79
N GLN A 78 -3.57 -16.60 14.97
CA GLN A 78 -2.48 -16.59 15.95
C GLN A 78 -1.20 -17.20 15.38
N SER A 79 -1.27 -18.31 14.65
CA SER A 79 -0.11 -18.94 14.01
C SER A 79 0.56 -18.07 12.92
N LEU A 80 -0.19 -17.13 12.34
CA LEU A 80 0.33 -16.18 11.36
C LEU A 80 0.88 -14.91 12.02
N LEU A 81 0.30 -14.47 13.13
CA LEU A 81 0.75 -13.28 13.87
C LEU A 81 2.19 -13.41 14.36
N ASP A 82 2.65 -14.60 14.68
CA ASP A 82 4.05 -14.86 15.04
C ASP A 82 5.04 -14.45 13.93
N ARG A 83 4.56 -14.37 12.69
CA ARG A 83 5.33 -14.01 11.49
C ARG A 83 5.12 -12.55 11.05
N VAL A 84 4.29 -11.81 11.76
CA VAL A 84 4.06 -10.39 11.54
C VAL A 84 4.95 -9.60 12.46
N GLY A 85 5.48 -8.51 11.96
CA GLY A 85 6.27 -7.54 12.72
C GLY A 85 7.41 -6.97 11.89
N TRP A 86 7.26 -5.70 11.47
CA TRP A 86 8.32 -4.97 10.76
C TRP A 86 9.60 -4.87 11.61
N HIS A 87 9.48 -4.75 12.92
CA HIS A 87 10.61 -4.75 13.86
C HIS A 87 11.46 -6.03 13.83
N LYS A 88 10.95 -7.12 13.22
CA LYS A 88 11.69 -8.39 13.04
C LYS A 88 12.51 -8.39 11.76
N VAL A 89 12.29 -7.41 10.87
CA VAL A 89 12.95 -7.28 9.58
C VAL A 89 14.22 -6.45 9.76
N HIS A 90 15.30 -6.85 9.10
CA HIS A 90 16.52 -6.06 9.04
C HIS A 90 16.48 -5.16 7.80
N TRP A 91 16.10 -3.90 7.98
CA TRP A 91 16.12 -2.92 6.92
C TRP A 91 17.32 -1.98 7.07
N SER A 92 18.19 -1.99 6.07
CA SER A 92 19.31 -1.06 5.92
C SER A 92 19.62 -0.91 4.44
N ALA A 93 19.15 0.19 3.84
CA ALA A 93 19.25 0.41 2.40
C ALA A 93 20.68 0.14 1.87
N PRO A 94 20.84 -0.59 0.80
CA PRO A 94 19.82 -1.17 -0.07
C PRO A 94 19.45 -2.63 0.28
N TYR A 95 19.68 -3.11 1.48
CA TYR A 95 19.49 -4.52 1.85
C TYR A 95 18.30 -4.70 2.78
N LEU A 96 17.40 -5.59 2.37
CA LEU A 96 16.23 -6.04 3.13
C LEU A 96 16.46 -7.47 3.58
N GLY A 97 16.51 -7.71 4.90
CA GLY A 97 16.83 -9.00 5.48
C GLY A 97 15.69 -9.56 6.31
N PHE A 98 15.48 -10.85 6.21
CA PHE A 98 14.48 -11.64 6.95
C PHE A 98 15.20 -12.67 7.81
N PRO A 99 15.40 -12.40 9.11
CA PRO A 99 16.11 -13.32 10.02
C PRO A 99 15.37 -14.64 10.22
N SER A 100 14.03 -14.60 10.07
CA SER A 100 13.15 -15.76 10.23
C SER A 100 12.42 -16.07 8.95
N ALA A 101 12.26 -17.35 8.65
CA ALA A 101 11.48 -17.81 7.51
C ALA A 101 9.96 -17.64 7.73
N GLY A 102 9.22 -17.55 6.62
CA GLY A 102 7.77 -17.57 6.62
C GLY A 102 7.12 -16.19 6.73
N MET A 103 7.86 -15.11 6.65
CA MET A 103 7.32 -13.76 6.54
C MET A 103 6.77 -13.46 5.13
N GLU A 104 5.95 -12.44 5.01
CA GLU A 104 5.41 -11.96 3.73
C GLU A 104 5.17 -10.44 3.82
N ILE A 105 5.61 -9.69 2.82
CA ILE A 105 5.39 -8.24 2.70
C ILE A 105 4.25 -7.97 1.72
N ASP A 106 3.41 -6.99 2.05
CA ASP A 106 2.43 -6.40 1.15
C ASP A 106 2.61 -4.88 1.11
N LEU A 107 2.91 -4.36 -0.06
CA LEU A 107 3.10 -2.93 -0.30
C LEU A 107 1.81 -2.23 -0.79
N GLY A 108 0.66 -2.91 -0.77
CA GLY A 108 -0.60 -2.37 -1.28
C GLY A 108 -1.06 -1.08 -0.60
N GLY A 109 -0.72 -0.88 0.67
CA GLY A 109 -1.01 0.34 1.42
C GLY A 109 -0.02 1.49 1.19
N VAL A 110 0.99 1.31 0.32
CA VAL A 110 2.02 2.32 0.02
C VAL A 110 2.08 2.61 -1.48
N VAL A 111 2.10 1.55 -2.28
CA VAL A 111 2.36 1.67 -3.74
C VAL A 111 1.22 2.36 -4.47
N LYS A 112 -0.03 2.23 -4.02
CA LYS A 112 -1.17 2.89 -4.67
C LYS A 112 -1.09 4.40 -4.56
N GLU A 113 -0.81 4.89 -3.36
CA GLU A 113 -0.61 6.33 -3.11
C GLU A 113 0.58 6.86 -3.91
N TYR A 114 1.70 6.15 -3.85
CA TYR A 114 2.88 6.46 -4.65
C TYR A 114 2.58 6.51 -6.15
N ALA A 115 1.82 5.54 -6.67
CA ALA A 115 1.43 5.51 -8.09
C ALA A 115 0.54 6.70 -8.46
N THR A 116 -0.36 7.11 -7.56
CA THR A 116 -1.24 8.26 -7.74
C THR A 116 -0.42 9.56 -7.80
N ASP A 117 0.53 9.73 -6.89
CA ASP A 117 1.44 10.87 -6.86
C ASP A 117 2.34 10.93 -8.09
N ARG A 118 2.91 9.78 -8.51
CA ARG A 118 3.72 9.72 -9.73
C ARG A 118 2.93 10.03 -10.99
N ALA A 119 1.69 9.56 -11.08
CA ALA A 119 0.81 9.89 -12.21
C ALA A 119 0.50 11.39 -12.25
N ALA A 120 0.19 11.99 -11.11
CA ALA A 120 -0.05 13.44 -11.00
C ALA A 120 1.19 14.25 -11.38
N SER A 121 2.38 13.84 -10.90
CA SER A 121 3.65 14.49 -11.26
C SER A 121 3.90 14.45 -12.77
N ILE A 122 3.69 13.31 -13.41
CA ILE A 122 3.84 13.17 -14.88
C ILE A 122 2.86 14.08 -15.62
N CYS A 123 1.62 14.19 -15.14
CA CYS A 123 0.64 15.10 -15.73
C CYS A 123 1.10 16.57 -15.60
N TRP A 124 1.57 16.95 -14.42
CA TRP A 124 2.11 18.28 -14.16
C TRP A 124 3.30 18.61 -15.05
N GLU A 125 4.28 17.70 -15.15
CA GLU A 125 5.47 17.84 -16.02
C GLU A 125 5.10 17.99 -17.51
N ARG A 126 3.93 17.49 -17.92
CA ARG A 126 3.39 17.61 -19.27
C ARG A 126 2.46 18.82 -19.45
N GLY A 127 2.42 19.72 -18.49
CA GLY A 127 1.67 20.99 -18.57
C GLY A 127 0.20 20.93 -18.15
N VAL A 128 -0.26 19.82 -17.55
CA VAL A 128 -1.60 19.76 -16.96
C VAL A 128 -1.59 20.58 -15.67
N GLN A 129 -2.33 21.68 -15.64
CA GLN A 129 -2.40 22.59 -14.50
C GLN A 129 -3.64 22.36 -13.62
N ASN A 130 -4.68 21.75 -14.15
CA ASN A 130 -5.93 21.50 -13.45
C ASN A 130 -6.38 20.07 -13.72
N GLY A 131 -6.64 19.31 -12.67
CA GLY A 131 -7.08 17.92 -12.82
C GLY A 131 -7.07 17.14 -11.53
N MET A 132 -7.46 15.89 -11.64
CA MET A 132 -7.47 14.93 -10.55
C MET A 132 -7.05 13.56 -11.05
N VAL A 133 -6.12 12.92 -10.35
CA VAL A 133 -5.81 11.49 -10.52
C VAL A 133 -6.54 10.72 -9.45
N ASN A 134 -7.25 9.67 -9.84
CA ASN A 134 -7.96 8.78 -8.92
C ASN A 134 -7.63 7.33 -9.27
N LEU A 135 -6.92 6.64 -8.39
CA LEU A 135 -6.58 5.22 -8.52
C LEU A 135 -7.33 4.39 -7.46
N GLY A 136 -8.61 4.14 -7.75
CA GLY A 136 -9.43 3.29 -6.87
C GLY A 136 -9.70 3.89 -5.49
N GLY A 137 -9.83 5.21 -5.41
CA GLY A 137 -10.12 5.96 -4.18
C GLY A 137 -8.93 6.73 -3.63
N ASP A 138 -7.70 6.42 -4.04
CA ASP A 138 -6.54 7.27 -3.75
C ASP A 138 -6.52 8.43 -4.73
N ILE A 139 -6.63 9.64 -4.22
CA ILE A 139 -6.88 10.85 -5.01
C ILE A 139 -5.73 11.84 -4.83
N LYS A 140 -5.20 12.32 -5.96
CA LYS A 140 -4.28 13.45 -6.02
C LYS A 140 -4.84 14.56 -6.87
N ILE A 141 -4.92 15.74 -6.30
CA ILE A 141 -5.33 16.96 -7.01
C ILE A 141 -4.12 17.59 -7.70
N ILE A 142 -4.33 18.05 -8.95
CA ILE A 142 -3.37 18.82 -9.72
C ILE A 142 -3.94 20.23 -9.88
N GLY A 143 -3.53 21.15 -9.02
CA GLY A 143 -4.00 22.53 -9.04
C GLY A 143 -5.50 22.71 -8.75
N PRO A 144 -6.02 23.93 -8.84
CA PRO A 144 -7.43 24.24 -8.60
C PRO A 144 -8.33 23.64 -9.69
N HIS A 145 -9.64 23.63 -9.46
CA HIS A 145 -10.61 23.33 -10.50
C HIS A 145 -10.55 24.41 -11.61
N ILE A 146 -10.96 24.09 -12.84
CA ILE A 146 -10.83 24.97 -14.01
C ILE A 146 -11.56 26.33 -13.86
N ASP A 147 -12.57 26.36 -13.03
CA ASP A 147 -13.36 27.57 -12.66
C ASP A 147 -12.90 28.18 -11.32
N GLU A 148 -11.72 27.78 -10.84
CA GLU A 148 -11.14 28.19 -9.55
C GLU A 148 -11.97 27.79 -8.32
N SER A 149 -13.03 27.05 -8.49
CA SER A 149 -13.82 26.53 -7.38
C SER A 149 -13.07 25.40 -6.64
N PRO A 150 -13.36 25.16 -5.35
CA PRO A 150 -12.81 24.03 -4.62
C PRO A 150 -13.26 22.69 -5.20
N TRP A 151 -12.35 21.72 -5.25
CA TRP A 151 -12.69 20.34 -5.58
C TRP A 151 -13.67 19.78 -4.56
N LYS A 152 -14.72 19.13 -5.04
CA LYS A 152 -15.73 18.45 -4.20
C LYS A 152 -15.52 16.96 -4.28
N ILE A 153 -15.04 16.36 -3.20
CA ILE A 153 -14.81 14.92 -3.10
C ILE A 153 -15.87 14.33 -2.19
N GLY A 154 -16.68 13.42 -2.73
CA GLY A 154 -17.74 12.74 -1.98
C GLY A 154 -17.23 11.44 -1.36
N ILE A 155 -17.50 11.26 -0.06
CA ILE A 155 -17.28 9.99 0.63
C ILE A 155 -18.57 9.19 0.58
N ARG A 156 -18.52 8.00 -0.07
CA ARG A 156 -19.70 7.13 -0.18
C ARG A 156 -20.09 6.56 1.18
N HIS A 157 -21.37 6.63 1.51
CA HIS A 157 -21.87 6.02 2.74
C HIS A 157 -21.79 4.48 2.64
N PRO A 158 -21.15 3.78 3.60
CA PRO A 158 -20.86 2.35 3.48
C PRO A 158 -22.11 1.45 3.42
N ARG A 159 -23.21 1.87 4.06
CA ARG A 159 -24.47 1.10 4.13
C ARG A 159 -25.59 1.66 3.25
N GLN A 160 -25.43 2.83 2.68
CA GLN A 160 -26.45 3.53 1.87
C GLN A 160 -25.77 4.21 0.66
N PRO A 161 -25.26 3.43 -0.30
CA PRO A 161 -24.48 3.95 -1.43
C PRO A 161 -25.26 4.93 -2.31
N GLU A 162 -26.60 4.86 -2.32
CA GLU A 162 -27.48 5.76 -3.06
C GLU A 162 -27.69 7.13 -2.37
N ARG A 163 -27.30 7.26 -1.11
CA ARG A 163 -27.38 8.53 -0.41
C ARG A 163 -26.28 9.45 -0.91
N ALA A 164 -26.65 10.61 -1.44
CA ALA A 164 -25.69 11.63 -1.83
C ALA A 164 -24.70 11.89 -0.67
N PRO A 165 -23.41 12.02 -0.93
CA PRO A 165 -22.41 12.23 0.10
C PRO A 165 -22.74 13.49 0.89
N GLY A 166 -22.76 13.38 2.21
CA GLY A 166 -22.79 14.56 3.07
C GLY A 166 -21.59 15.45 2.74
N HIS A 167 -21.79 16.76 2.66
CA HIS A 167 -20.75 17.72 2.35
C HIS A 167 -19.72 17.81 3.49
N GLY A 168 -18.76 16.89 3.53
CA GLY A 168 -17.53 17.07 4.28
C GLY A 168 -16.65 18.02 3.49
N ARG A 169 -16.44 19.25 3.96
CA ARG A 169 -15.44 20.15 3.42
C ARG A 169 -14.08 19.66 3.90
N ALA A 170 -13.32 18.98 3.06
CA ALA A 170 -11.88 18.96 3.23
C ALA A 170 -11.36 20.27 2.60
N ALA A 171 -10.95 21.21 3.43
CA ALA A 171 -10.14 22.33 2.98
C ALA A 171 -8.71 21.80 2.80
N VAL A 172 -8.21 21.88 1.58
CA VAL A 172 -6.78 21.75 1.23
C VAL A 172 -6.32 23.11 0.75
#